data_20d55dff4374b8075434b5a70c6cb78e
#
_entry.id   20d55dff4374b8075434b5a70c6cb78e
#
_cell.length_a   1.000
_cell.length_b   1.000
_cell.length_c   1.000
_cell.angle_alpha   90.00
_cell.angle_beta   90.00
_cell.angle_gamma   90.00
#
_symmetry.space_group_name_H-M   'P 1'
#
loop_
_entity.id
_entity.type
_entity.pdbx_description
1 polymer ?
#
loop_
_entity_poly.entity_id
_entity_poly.type
_entity_poly.pdbx_seq_one_letter_code
_entity_poly.pdbx_strand_id
1 'polypeptide(L)'
;MYTLEIKLDSKGYETALEKRFWLLYKLKRATIQWFNTQEHRRVTSEEYAELALLFKEYLEIKDTLSEKERKAEDKKFMKLWSELNKSFKLDSGKFVKYTDLGQASNMFQRYASEGYINWSSFEGIAVDVKTGYLKRRGQSDSVNYMKIPPYHTFNGFIVRKRNMNVSQEGIYLGGHRGAEKEKGFFLPFDFSANKGKDLALAYALSEQKMSYWGIYRKFDKQGKPLYYAQIIFDGQPYNVNRITGKGKVTLSVDVDKLALVAENGDQRLEFDLGKYSYVADELSHLDRKIENSRRLNNPQNFNPDGTIKSGTRLVWNNSKNYYKLLDRKRYIWHKVTQTRKNFYGFVANALLSMGDEFEIHKQDFKSLQERIKYNKETMSWTQSRRSRGAEIMFNAPNEFITILNTKLAYNGVSPVIVIKK
;
A
#
# COMPACT_ATOMS: atom_id res chain seq x y z
N MET A 1 12.28 12.83 -0.13
CA MET A 1 11.42 12.40 -1.28
C MET A 1 10.00 12.90 -1.12
N TYR A 2 9.37 13.36 -2.19
CA TYR A 2 7.94 13.70 -2.22
C TYR A 2 7.30 13.21 -3.52
N THR A 3 5.97 13.16 -3.52
CA THR A 3 5.18 12.68 -4.67
C THR A 3 4.35 13.83 -5.24
N LEU A 4 4.49 14.08 -6.52
CA LEU A 4 3.61 14.96 -7.28
C LEU A 4 2.60 14.10 -8.04
N GLU A 5 1.32 14.24 -7.71
CA GLU A 5 0.22 13.56 -8.40
C GLU A 5 -0.49 14.51 -9.35
N ILE A 6 -0.54 14.17 -10.64
CA ILE A 6 -1.15 14.99 -11.69
C ILE A 6 -2.14 14.13 -12.46
N LYS A 7 -3.33 14.68 -12.75
CA LYS A 7 -4.32 14.02 -13.59
C LYS A 7 -3.82 13.97 -15.04
N LEU A 8 -4.13 12.87 -15.73
CA LEU A 8 -3.81 12.66 -17.14
C LEU A 8 -5.05 12.88 -18.01
N ASP A 9 -4.89 13.55 -19.12
CA ASP A 9 -5.90 13.53 -20.17
C ASP A 9 -5.77 12.22 -20.95
N SER A 10 -6.69 11.31 -20.67
CA SER A 10 -6.72 9.98 -21.28
C SER A 10 -7.66 9.88 -22.48
N LYS A 11 -8.25 10.99 -22.93
CA LYS A 11 -9.21 11.00 -24.02
C LYS A 11 -8.61 10.41 -25.30
N GLY A 12 -9.26 9.37 -25.82
CA GLY A 12 -8.79 8.64 -27.00
C GLY A 12 -7.75 7.53 -26.70
N TYR A 13 -7.25 7.43 -25.46
CA TYR A 13 -6.26 6.42 -25.06
C TYR A 13 -6.79 5.39 -24.06
N GLU A 14 -8.08 5.45 -23.69
CA GLU A 14 -8.68 4.61 -22.65
C GLU A 14 -8.49 3.11 -22.95
N THR A 15 -8.76 2.70 -24.19
CA THR A 15 -8.60 1.29 -24.61
C THR A 15 -7.14 0.83 -24.53
N ALA A 16 -6.20 1.66 -24.94
CA ALA A 16 -4.77 1.35 -24.89
C ALA A 16 -4.27 1.26 -23.44
N LEU A 17 -4.74 2.17 -22.57
CA LEU A 17 -4.44 2.15 -21.15
C LEU A 17 -5.01 0.90 -20.47
N GLU A 18 -6.27 0.55 -20.68
CA GLU A 18 -6.89 -0.65 -20.10
C GLU A 18 -6.17 -1.93 -20.59
N LYS A 19 -5.79 -1.99 -21.86
CA LYS A 19 -5.00 -3.11 -22.39
C LYS A 19 -3.65 -3.20 -21.70
N ARG A 20 -2.95 -2.08 -21.49
CA ARG A 20 -1.69 -2.02 -20.74
C ARG A 20 -1.86 -2.48 -19.29
N PHE A 21 -2.87 -1.97 -18.59
CA PHE A 21 -3.19 -2.42 -17.22
C PHE A 21 -3.46 -3.91 -17.13
N TRP A 22 -4.21 -4.44 -18.10
CA TRP A 22 -4.50 -5.88 -18.17
C TRP A 22 -3.24 -6.73 -18.37
N LEU A 23 -2.37 -6.34 -19.31
CA LEU A 23 -1.12 -7.07 -19.57
C LEU A 23 -0.16 -7.01 -18.38
N LEU A 24 -0.03 -5.85 -17.74
CA LEU A 24 0.78 -5.69 -16.53
C LEU A 24 0.22 -6.48 -15.34
N TYR A 25 -1.09 -6.56 -15.22
CA TYR A 25 -1.72 -7.45 -14.24
C TYR A 25 -1.43 -8.93 -14.50
N LYS A 26 -1.52 -9.39 -15.75
CA LYS A 26 -1.14 -10.78 -16.11
C LYS A 26 0.31 -11.05 -15.74
N LEU A 27 1.18 -10.10 -16.02
CA LEU A 27 2.59 -10.17 -15.69
C LEU A 27 2.83 -10.21 -14.17
N LYS A 28 2.13 -9.37 -13.40
CA LYS A 28 2.15 -9.41 -11.92
C LYS A 28 1.71 -10.78 -11.39
N ARG A 29 0.64 -11.31 -11.93
CA ARG A 29 0.13 -12.65 -11.60
C ARG A 29 1.17 -13.72 -11.87
N ALA A 30 1.78 -13.73 -13.04
CA ALA A 30 2.83 -14.68 -13.41
C ALA A 30 4.05 -14.58 -12.49
N THR A 31 4.45 -13.36 -12.13
CA THR A 31 5.54 -13.11 -11.17
C THR A 31 5.22 -13.67 -9.79
N ILE A 32 4.02 -13.44 -9.27
CA ILE A 32 3.55 -14.02 -7.99
C ILE A 32 3.57 -15.56 -8.05
N GLN A 33 3.08 -16.13 -9.13
CA GLN A 33 3.07 -17.60 -9.32
C GLN A 33 4.49 -18.17 -9.32
N TRP A 34 5.44 -17.48 -9.96
CA TRP A 34 6.84 -17.87 -9.94
C TRP A 34 7.40 -17.88 -8.51
N PHE A 35 7.21 -16.82 -7.73
CA PHE A 35 7.64 -16.77 -6.33
C PHE A 35 7.00 -17.89 -5.49
N ASN A 36 5.71 -18.13 -5.66
CA ASN A 36 5.01 -19.22 -4.96
C ASN A 36 5.56 -20.60 -5.33
N THR A 37 5.95 -20.81 -6.59
CA THR A 37 6.57 -22.06 -7.03
C THR A 37 7.96 -22.24 -6.38
N GLN A 38 8.78 -21.20 -6.32
CA GLN A 38 10.08 -21.27 -5.65
C GLN A 38 9.93 -21.50 -4.14
N GLU A 39 8.95 -20.83 -3.51
CA GLU A 39 8.64 -21.04 -2.09
C GLU A 39 8.18 -22.48 -1.84
N HIS A 40 7.32 -23.04 -2.71
CA HIS A 40 6.90 -24.44 -2.62
C HIS A 40 8.10 -25.39 -2.69
N ARG A 41 8.97 -25.20 -3.70
CA ARG A 41 10.20 -26.02 -3.83
C ARG A 41 11.08 -25.92 -2.60
N ARG A 42 11.24 -24.75 -2.01
CA ARG A 42 12.02 -24.52 -0.79
C ARG A 42 11.46 -25.31 0.38
N VAL A 43 10.15 -25.18 0.67
CA VAL A 43 9.53 -25.79 1.85
C VAL A 43 9.34 -27.31 1.73
N THR A 44 9.42 -27.85 0.52
CA THR A 44 9.36 -29.30 0.27
C THR A 44 10.75 -29.91 0.09
N SER A 45 11.83 -29.15 0.24
CA SER A 45 13.19 -29.67 0.12
C SER A 45 13.66 -30.33 1.44
N GLU A 46 14.56 -31.28 1.33
CA GLU A 46 15.17 -31.97 2.47
C GLU A 46 15.97 -30.97 3.33
N GLU A 47 16.71 -30.07 2.69
CA GLU A 47 17.49 -29.05 3.38
C GLU A 47 16.64 -28.10 4.23
N TYR A 48 15.40 -27.81 3.78
CA TYR A 48 14.46 -27.05 4.59
C TYR A 48 13.98 -27.85 5.80
N ALA A 49 13.66 -29.12 5.62
CA ALA A 49 13.18 -29.98 6.71
C ALA A 49 14.26 -30.15 7.79
N GLU A 50 15.51 -30.39 7.38
CA GLU A 50 16.65 -30.49 8.29
C GLU A 50 16.89 -29.19 9.07
N LEU A 51 16.93 -28.06 8.35
CA LEU A 51 17.15 -26.75 8.97
C LEU A 51 16.00 -26.35 9.91
N ALA A 52 14.76 -26.69 9.57
CA ALA A 52 13.59 -26.43 10.40
C ALA A 52 13.62 -27.27 11.70
N LEU A 53 14.09 -28.52 11.62
CA LEU A 53 14.28 -29.39 12.81
C LEU A 53 15.34 -28.80 13.73
N LEU A 54 16.53 -28.49 13.21
CA LEU A 54 17.61 -27.86 13.98
C LEU A 54 17.18 -26.54 14.63
N PHE A 55 16.40 -25.74 13.90
CA PHE A 55 15.90 -24.48 14.45
C PHE A 55 14.87 -24.70 15.56
N LYS A 56 14.03 -25.72 15.45
CA LYS A 56 13.08 -26.11 16.51
C LYS A 56 13.83 -26.54 17.77
N GLU A 57 14.83 -27.39 17.66
CA GLU A 57 15.69 -27.81 18.77
C GLU A 57 16.38 -26.61 19.45
N TYR A 58 16.89 -25.68 18.64
CA TYR A 58 17.45 -24.42 19.15
C TYR A 58 16.41 -23.60 19.95
N LEU A 59 15.17 -23.51 19.47
CA LEU A 59 14.12 -22.74 20.16
C LEU A 59 13.76 -23.36 21.52
N GLU A 60 13.86 -24.67 21.69
CA GLU A 60 13.62 -25.37 22.96
C GLU A 60 14.67 -25.01 24.02
N ILE A 61 15.91 -24.74 23.61
CA ILE A 61 17.01 -24.41 24.54
C ILE A 61 17.33 -22.92 24.61
N LYS A 62 16.73 -22.11 23.77
CA LYS A 62 17.05 -20.67 23.57
C LYS A 62 17.01 -19.87 24.87
N ASP A 63 16.04 -20.12 25.73
CA ASP A 63 15.87 -19.39 27.00
C ASP A 63 16.85 -19.83 28.09
N THR A 64 17.55 -20.97 27.92
CA THR A 64 18.59 -21.44 28.82
C THR A 64 19.99 -20.90 28.49
N LEU A 65 20.16 -20.34 27.29
CA LEU A 65 21.43 -19.81 26.81
C LEU A 65 21.72 -18.41 27.33
N SER A 66 22.98 -18.08 27.54
CA SER A 66 23.43 -16.73 27.84
C SER A 66 23.13 -15.80 26.65
N GLU A 67 23.03 -14.48 26.88
CA GLU A 67 22.74 -13.49 25.83
C GLU A 67 23.77 -13.54 24.69
N LYS A 68 25.05 -13.82 25.00
CA LYS A 68 26.12 -13.92 24.02
C LYS A 68 25.96 -15.16 23.13
N GLU A 69 25.66 -16.30 23.71
CA GLU A 69 25.43 -17.57 22.99
C GLU A 69 24.16 -17.46 22.13
N ARG A 70 23.08 -16.91 22.65
CA ARG A 70 21.84 -16.69 21.93
C ARG A 70 22.05 -15.80 20.68
N LYS A 71 22.80 -14.69 20.82
CA LYS A 71 23.14 -13.83 19.68
C LYS A 71 24.00 -14.55 18.63
N ALA A 72 24.90 -15.41 19.05
CA ALA A 72 25.75 -16.20 18.15
C ALA A 72 24.91 -17.23 17.36
N GLU A 73 24.05 -17.98 18.02
CA GLU A 73 23.17 -18.96 17.38
C GLU A 73 22.11 -18.29 16.49
N ASP A 74 21.46 -17.19 16.92
CA ASP A 74 20.55 -16.40 16.08
C ASP A 74 21.25 -15.96 14.78
N LYS A 75 22.50 -15.49 14.85
CA LYS A 75 23.30 -15.09 13.67
C LYS A 75 23.62 -16.28 12.77
N LYS A 76 23.94 -17.42 13.33
CA LYS A 76 24.19 -18.68 12.59
C LYS A 76 22.95 -19.12 11.83
N PHE A 77 21.80 -19.19 12.49
CA PHE A 77 20.53 -19.54 11.84
C PHE A 77 20.12 -18.53 10.76
N MET A 78 20.29 -17.23 11.01
CA MET A 78 20.06 -16.22 9.99
C MET A 78 20.91 -16.44 8.72
N LYS A 79 22.18 -16.87 8.89
CA LYS A 79 23.08 -17.19 7.77
C LYS A 79 22.57 -18.42 7.02
N LEU A 80 22.26 -19.51 7.72
CA LEU A 80 21.78 -20.77 7.12
C LEU A 80 20.46 -20.54 6.34
N TRP A 81 19.50 -19.83 6.94
CA TRP A 81 18.26 -19.45 6.23
C TRP A 81 18.53 -18.58 5.01
N SER A 82 19.49 -17.66 5.08
CA SER A 82 19.87 -16.84 3.94
C SER A 82 20.48 -17.67 2.80
N GLU A 83 21.33 -18.64 3.11
CA GLU A 83 21.95 -19.54 2.14
C GLU A 83 20.90 -20.44 1.47
N LEU A 84 20.01 -21.05 2.25
CA LEU A 84 18.89 -21.83 1.74
C LEU A 84 18.02 -21.00 0.80
N ASN A 85 17.74 -19.74 1.16
CA ASN A 85 16.93 -18.86 0.32
C ASN A 85 17.62 -18.51 -0.99
N LYS A 86 18.95 -18.38 -1.00
CA LYS A 86 19.72 -18.13 -2.22
C LYS A 86 19.65 -19.32 -3.18
N SER A 87 19.72 -20.56 -2.68
CA SER A 87 19.62 -21.76 -3.52
C SER A 87 18.30 -21.84 -4.28
N PHE A 88 17.21 -21.35 -3.68
CA PHE A 88 15.89 -21.25 -4.31
C PHE A 88 15.62 -19.89 -4.99
N LYS A 89 16.64 -19.04 -5.17
CA LYS A 89 16.51 -17.70 -5.79
C LYS A 89 15.51 -16.76 -5.08
N LEU A 90 15.31 -16.95 -3.79
CA LEU A 90 14.37 -16.20 -2.93
C LEU A 90 15.07 -15.14 -2.05
N ASP A 91 16.35 -14.87 -2.27
CA ASP A 91 17.10 -13.89 -1.50
C ASP A 91 16.76 -12.44 -1.90
N SER A 92 17.09 -11.50 -1.01
CA SER A 92 16.69 -10.09 -1.12
C SER A 92 17.27 -9.34 -2.33
N GLY A 93 18.25 -9.89 -3.03
CA GLY A 93 19.12 -9.08 -3.89
C GLY A 93 18.70 -8.95 -5.35
N LYS A 94 18.10 -9.97 -5.99
CA LYS A 94 18.44 -10.07 -7.41
C LYS A 94 17.41 -10.74 -8.31
N PHE A 95 16.10 -10.71 -8.02
CA PHE A 95 15.11 -11.32 -8.91
C PHE A 95 15.31 -10.89 -10.39
N VAL A 96 15.53 -9.62 -10.64
CA VAL A 96 15.79 -9.10 -12.01
C VAL A 96 17.20 -9.45 -12.52
N LYS A 97 18.14 -9.75 -11.62
CA LYS A 97 19.51 -10.16 -11.97
C LYS A 97 19.72 -11.69 -11.98
N TYR A 98 18.91 -12.45 -11.22
CA TYR A 98 19.02 -13.92 -11.11
C TYR A 98 17.99 -14.70 -11.91
N THR A 99 16.98 -14.07 -12.37
CA THR A 99 16.31 -14.70 -13.47
C THR A 99 17.41 -14.92 -14.48
N ASP A 100 17.86 -16.18 -14.66
CA ASP A 100 18.43 -16.54 -15.93
C ASP A 100 17.74 -15.63 -16.89
N LEU A 101 18.50 -14.73 -17.51
CA LEU A 101 17.95 -13.71 -18.41
C LEU A 101 16.86 -14.32 -19.30
N GLY A 102 16.90 -15.66 -19.52
CA GLY A 102 15.89 -16.45 -20.16
C GLY A 102 14.53 -16.50 -19.50
N GLN A 103 14.39 -16.74 -18.19
CA GLN A 103 13.04 -16.94 -17.60
C GLN A 103 12.28 -15.63 -17.43
N ALA A 104 12.94 -14.54 -16.99
CA ALA A 104 12.30 -13.23 -16.93
C ALA A 104 12.06 -12.70 -18.34
N SER A 105 12.98 -12.92 -19.28
CA SER A 105 12.81 -12.58 -20.68
C SER A 105 11.63 -13.33 -21.29
N ASN A 106 11.53 -14.64 -21.12
CA ASN A 106 10.41 -15.42 -21.60
C ASN A 106 9.08 -15.02 -20.98
N MET A 107 9.06 -14.73 -19.68
CA MET A 107 7.87 -14.22 -18.98
C MET A 107 7.47 -12.85 -19.53
N PHE A 108 8.42 -11.95 -19.75
CA PHE A 108 8.18 -10.63 -20.32
C PHE A 108 7.70 -10.76 -21.78
N GLN A 109 8.40 -11.51 -22.62
CA GLN A 109 8.10 -11.68 -24.05
C GLN A 109 6.67 -12.22 -24.27
N ARG A 110 6.21 -13.15 -23.44
CA ARG A 110 4.84 -13.69 -23.50
C ARG A 110 3.75 -12.60 -23.50
N TYR A 111 3.98 -11.48 -22.80
CA TYR A 111 3.01 -10.40 -22.68
C TYR A 111 3.42 -9.14 -23.44
N ALA A 112 4.68 -9.00 -23.80
CA ALA A 112 5.23 -7.85 -24.50
C ALA A 112 5.03 -7.94 -26.03
N SER A 113 4.79 -9.12 -26.58
CA SER A 113 4.56 -9.33 -28.02
C SER A 113 3.45 -8.45 -28.61
N GLU A 114 2.45 -8.09 -27.81
CA GLU A 114 1.38 -7.17 -28.23
C GLU A 114 1.84 -5.70 -28.36
N GLY A 115 3.06 -5.34 -27.98
CA GLY A 115 3.66 -4.01 -28.16
C GLY A 115 3.30 -2.97 -27.11
N TYR A 116 2.38 -3.23 -26.17
CA TYR A 116 1.89 -2.23 -25.21
C TYR A 116 2.76 -2.02 -23.98
N ILE A 117 3.60 -2.97 -23.59
CA ILE A 117 4.40 -2.89 -22.36
C ILE A 117 5.89 -2.94 -22.66
N ASN A 118 6.68 -2.22 -21.89
CA ASN A 118 8.13 -2.21 -21.98
C ASN A 118 8.79 -2.86 -20.75
N TRP A 119 10.09 -3.15 -20.86
CA TRP A 119 10.86 -3.78 -19.80
C TRP A 119 10.84 -2.99 -18.47
N SER A 120 10.85 -1.66 -18.53
CA SER A 120 10.85 -0.80 -17.33
C SER A 120 9.55 -0.92 -16.52
N SER A 121 8.42 -1.14 -17.18
CA SER A 121 7.14 -1.43 -16.52
C SER A 121 7.14 -2.83 -15.88
N PHE A 122 7.77 -3.82 -16.53
CA PHE A 122 7.98 -5.15 -15.95
C PHE A 122 8.88 -5.11 -14.71
N GLU A 123 10.00 -4.41 -14.80
CA GLU A 123 10.92 -4.24 -13.67
C GLU A 123 10.21 -3.61 -12.46
N GLY A 124 9.35 -2.62 -12.67
CA GLY A 124 8.51 -2.04 -11.62
C GLY A 124 7.60 -3.05 -10.94
N ILE A 125 6.90 -3.88 -11.73
CA ILE A 125 6.04 -4.97 -11.22
C ILE A 125 6.85 -6.01 -10.46
N ALA A 126 7.98 -6.46 -11.03
CA ALA A 126 8.82 -7.49 -10.41
C ALA A 126 9.38 -7.05 -9.05
N VAL A 127 9.80 -5.78 -8.94
CA VAL A 127 10.27 -5.22 -7.66
C VAL A 127 9.14 -5.05 -6.64
N ASP A 128 7.94 -4.63 -7.07
CA ASP A 128 6.78 -4.52 -6.18
C ASP A 128 6.40 -5.88 -5.59
N VAL A 129 6.32 -6.92 -6.42
CA VAL A 129 6.01 -8.30 -5.97
C VAL A 129 7.07 -8.81 -5.01
N LYS A 130 8.35 -8.64 -5.35
CA LYS A 130 9.48 -9.05 -4.50
C LYS A 130 9.45 -8.36 -3.15
N THR A 131 9.26 -7.03 -3.13
CA THR A 131 9.19 -6.27 -1.88
C THR A 131 8.04 -6.76 -1.01
N GLY A 132 6.88 -7.04 -1.61
CA GLY A 132 5.74 -7.62 -0.91
C GLY A 132 6.02 -9.02 -0.35
N TYR A 133 6.73 -9.87 -1.08
CA TYR A 133 7.17 -11.18 -0.63
C TYR A 133 8.10 -11.10 0.57
N LEU A 134 9.16 -10.29 0.47
CA LEU A 134 10.16 -10.13 1.53
C LEU A 134 9.56 -9.53 2.81
N LYS A 135 8.67 -8.54 2.67
CA LYS A 135 7.99 -7.93 3.82
C LYS A 135 7.15 -8.96 4.60
N ARG A 136 6.44 -9.84 3.91
CA ARG A 136 5.65 -10.91 4.54
C ARG A 136 6.54 -11.93 5.23
N ARG A 137 7.64 -12.29 4.59
CA ARG A 137 8.59 -13.26 5.12
C ARG A 137 9.26 -12.78 6.40
N GLY A 138 9.60 -11.50 6.52
CA GLY A 138 10.12 -10.92 7.76
C GLY A 138 9.10 -10.87 8.91
N GLN A 139 7.83 -11.22 8.66
CA GLN A 139 6.76 -11.21 9.67
C GLN A 139 6.39 -12.60 10.21
N SER A 140 6.83 -13.67 9.56
CA SER A 140 6.55 -15.04 10.02
C SER A 140 7.58 -16.04 9.48
N ASP A 141 8.01 -16.97 10.32
CA ASP A 141 8.88 -18.09 9.95
C ASP A 141 8.15 -19.19 9.15
N SER A 142 6.84 -19.02 8.94
CA SER A 142 5.99 -19.98 8.24
C SER A 142 6.01 -19.77 6.73
N VAL A 143 5.59 -20.81 6.01
CA VAL A 143 5.39 -20.83 4.56
C VAL A 143 4.61 -19.63 4.06
N ASN A 144 5.16 -18.88 3.12
CA ASN A 144 4.64 -17.57 2.74
C ASN A 144 4.16 -17.50 1.29
N TYR A 145 3.06 -18.20 0.99
CA TYR A 145 2.42 -18.06 -0.31
C TYR A 145 1.71 -16.70 -0.46
N MET A 146 2.03 -16.02 -1.55
CA MET A 146 1.35 -14.77 -1.89
C MET A 146 -0.01 -15.04 -2.54
N LYS A 147 -1.04 -14.37 -2.05
CA LYS A 147 -2.34 -14.36 -2.74
C LYS A 147 -2.25 -13.57 -4.04
N ILE A 148 -2.79 -14.12 -5.12
CA ILE A 148 -2.95 -13.40 -6.37
C ILE A 148 -4.16 -12.47 -6.23
N PRO A 149 -3.95 -11.14 -6.26
CA PRO A 149 -5.06 -10.20 -6.16
C PRO A 149 -5.94 -10.28 -7.43
N PRO A 150 -7.25 -10.05 -7.33
CA PRO A 150 -8.10 -9.97 -8.52
C PRO A 150 -7.80 -8.71 -9.34
N TYR A 151 -8.07 -8.74 -10.66
CA TYR A 151 -7.75 -7.63 -11.58
C TYR A 151 -8.29 -6.27 -11.13
N HIS A 152 -9.49 -6.25 -10.60
CA HIS A 152 -10.12 -5.00 -10.17
C HIS A 152 -9.40 -4.28 -9.02
N THR A 153 -8.48 -4.95 -8.31
CA THR A 153 -7.64 -4.34 -7.28
C THR A 153 -6.30 -3.83 -7.82
N PHE A 154 -5.99 -4.10 -9.09
CA PHE A 154 -4.77 -3.63 -9.74
C PHE A 154 -4.98 -2.20 -10.25
N ASN A 155 -4.71 -1.22 -9.41
CA ASN A 155 -5.01 0.18 -9.69
C ASN A 155 -3.80 1.02 -10.10
N GLY A 156 -2.61 0.43 -10.22
CA GLY A 156 -1.43 1.20 -10.61
C GLY A 156 -0.22 0.34 -10.90
N PHE A 157 0.74 0.94 -11.57
CA PHE A 157 2.05 0.38 -11.84
C PHE A 157 3.13 1.46 -11.81
N ILE A 158 4.34 1.06 -11.47
CA ILE A 158 5.52 1.93 -11.38
C ILE A 158 6.42 1.67 -12.58
N VAL A 159 7.03 2.73 -13.10
CA VAL A 159 8.05 2.69 -14.14
C VAL A 159 9.37 3.18 -13.54
N ARG A 160 10.36 2.29 -13.46
CA ARG A 160 11.61 2.57 -12.74
C ARG A 160 12.70 3.25 -13.56
N LYS A 161 12.60 3.27 -14.84
CA LYS A 161 13.57 4.00 -15.70
C LYS A 161 13.12 5.45 -15.91
N ARG A 162 13.98 6.21 -15.61
CA ARG A 162 14.44 7.60 -15.52
C ARG A 162 13.93 8.51 -16.64
N ASN A 163 13.62 9.70 -16.25
CA ASN A 163 13.65 11.02 -16.90
C ASN A 163 13.19 11.18 -18.37
N MET A 164 13.41 10.22 -19.25
CA MET A 164 13.19 10.41 -20.70
C MET A 164 11.70 10.39 -21.13
N ASN A 165 10.80 10.01 -20.23
CA ASN A 165 9.40 9.81 -20.57
C ASN A 165 8.45 10.79 -19.88
N VAL A 166 8.96 11.70 -19.05
CA VAL A 166 8.18 12.72 -18.36
C VAL A 166 8.68 14.09 -18.79
N SER A 167 7.79 14.91 -19.33
CA SER A 167 8.00 16.31 -19.68
C SER A 167 7.09 17.21 -18.83
N GLN A 168 7.15 18.53 -19.04
CA GLN A 168 6.18 19.48 -18.45
C GLN A 168 4.77 19.31 -19.02
N GLU A 169 4.63 18.76 -20.22
CA GLU A 169 3.35 18.64 -20.92
C GLU A 169 2.65 17.31 -20.64
N GLY A 170 3.40 16.25 -20.32
CA GLY A 170 2.82 14.92 -20.14
C GLY A 170 3.84 13.80 -20.01
N ILE A 171 3.35 12.58 -20.17
CA ILE A 171 4.14 11.34 -20.04
C ILE A 171 4.08 10.53 -21.33
N TYR A 172 5.23 10.10 -21.82
CA TYR A 172 5.31 9.11 -22.89
C TYR A 172 5.35 7.69 -22.31
N LEU A 173 4.37 6.89 -22.69
CA LEU A 173 4.29 5.47 -22.38
C LEU A 173 4.83 4.65 -23.55
N GLY A 174 6.13 4.36 -23.54
CA GLY A 174 6.75 3.51 -24.55
C GLY A 174 6.21 2.08 -24.56
N GLY A 175 6.18 1.49 -25.73
CA GLY A 175 5.87 0.09 -25.96
C GLY A 175 7.11 -0.82 -25.94
N HIS A 176 6.98 -2.04 -26.44
CA HIS A 176 8.08 -2.97 -26.61
C HIS A 176 8.74 -2.77 -27.99
N ARG A 177 10.01 -2.35 -28.00
CA ARG A 177 10.76 -2.07 -29.24
C ARG A 177 10.99 -3.29 -30.13
N GLY A 178 10.96 -4.50 -29.56
CA GLY A 178 11.09 -5.78 -30.30
C GLY A 178 9.77 -6.36 -30.81
N ALA A 179 8.64 -5.67 -30.63
CA ALA A 179 7.37 -6.08 -31.23
C ALA A 179 7.29 -5.62 -32.69
N GLU A 180 6.55 -6.32 -33.54
CA GLU A 180 6.31 -5.95 -34.94
C GLU A 180 5.79 -4.51 -35.04
N LYS A 181 5.01 -4.06 -34.05
CA LYS A 181 4.52 -2.69 -33.96
C LYS A 181 4.59 -2.21 -32.50
N GLU A 182 5.54 -1.31 -32.23
CA GLU A 182 5.60 -0.62 -30.94
C GLU A 182 4.33 0.27 -30.78
N LYS A 183 3.60 0.06 -29.67
CA LYS A 183 2.37 0.82 -29.34
C LYS A 183 2.65 1.76 -28.16
N GLY A 184 3.58 2.69 -28.38
CA GLY A 184 3.81 3.81 -27.47
C GLY A 184 2.83 4.95 -27.75
N PHE A 185 2.49 5.71 -26.72
CA PHE A 185 1.63 6.90 -26.85
C PHE A 185 1.96 7.93 -25.77
N PHE A 186 1.64 9.18 -26.07
CA PHE A 186 1.83 10.31 -25.15
C PHE A 186 0.51 10.62 -24.44
N LEU A 187 0.57 10.85 -23.12
CA LEU A 187 -0.56 11.24 -22.28
C LEU A 187 -0.30 12.65 -21.75
N PRO A 188 -1.06 13.65 -22.20
CA PRO A 188 -0.96 15.00 -21.67
C PRO A 188 -1.37 15.09 -20.20
N PHE A 189 -0.80 16.06 -19.48
CA PHE A 189 -1.27 16.41 -18.15
C PHE A 189 -2.52 17.27 -18.22
N ASP A 190 -3.46 17.00 -17.30
CA ASP A 190 -4.65 17.84 -17.08
C ASP A 190 -4.45 18.63 -15.77
N PHE A 191 -4.04 19.90 -15.92
CA PHE A 191 -3.86 20.81 -14.78
C PHE A 191 -5.15 21.55 -14.39
N SER A 192 -6.25 21.38 -15.11
CA SER A 192 -7.51 22.12 -14.89
C SER A 192 -8.07 21.94 -13.48
N ALA A 193 -7.90 20.75 -12.90
CA ALA A 193 -8.40 20.40 -11.57
C ALA A 193 -7.46 20.83 -10.42
N ASN A 194 -6.22 21.29 -10.72
CA ASN A 194 -5.19 21.49 -9.70
C ASN A 194 -4.27 22.67 -10.08
N LYS A 195 -4.74 23.88 -9.84
CA LYS A 195 -3.96 25.11 -10.08
C LYS A 195 -2.60 25.07 -9.34
N GLY A 196 -1.53 25.43 -10.01
CA GLY A 196 -0.17 25.50 -9.47
C GLY A 196 0.62 24.20 -9.51
N LYS A 197 0.06 23.09 -9.98
CA LYS A 197 0.83 21.85 -10.18
C LYS A 197 1.74 21.91 -11.41
N ASP A 198 1.40 22.70 -12.38
CA ASP A 198 2.24 23.02 -13.54
C ASP A 198 3.55 23.67 -13.10
N LEU A 199 3.49 24.73 -12.27
CA LEU A 199 4.67 25.38 -11.68
C LEU A 199 5.46 24.43 -10.78
N ALA A 200 4.77 23.64 -9.97
CA ALA A 200 5.42 22.65 -9.09
C ALA A 200 6.14 21.57 -9.90
N LEU A 201 5.58 21.13 -11.03
CA LEU A 201 6.22 20.17 -11.93
C LEU A 201 7.41 20.81 -12.65
N ALA A 202 7.26 22.02 -13.18
CA ALA A 202 8.35 22.75 -13.84
C ALA A 202 9.56 22.90 -12.90
N TYR A 203 9.33 23.37 -11.66
CA TYR A 203 10.35 23.45 -10.63
C TYR A 203 11.01 22.10 -10.34
N ALA A 204 10.19 21.06 -10.16
CA ALA A 204 10.69 19.73 -9.82
C ALA A 204 11.53 19.12 -10.94
N LEU A 205 11.16 19.34 -12.20
CA LEU A 205 11.91 18.83 -13.35
C LEU A 205 13.24 19.59 -13.60
N SER A 206 13.29 20.90 -13.26
CA SER A 206 14.51 21.71 -13.41
C SER A 206 15.50 21.53 -12.28
N GLU A 207 15.02 21.47 -11.02
CA GLU A 207 15.85 21.60 -9.85
C GLU A 207 16.10 20.26 -9.11
N GLN A 208 15.36 19.20 -9.46
CA GLN A 208 15.36 18.00 -8.64
C GLN A 208 15.54 16.71 -9.45
N LYS A 209 16.08 15.72 -8.79
CA LYS A 209 16.24 14.39 -9.36
C LYS A 209 14.94 13.60 -9.25
N MET A 210 14.40 13.17 -10.38
CA MET A 210 13.30 12.22 -10.40
C MET A 210 13.79 10.80 -10.06
N SER A 211 13.18 10.18 -9.04
CA SER A 211 13.48 8.81 -8.63
C SER A 211 12.78 7.78 -9.50
N TYR A 212 11.47 7.90 -9.63
CA TYR A 212 10.64 7.04 -10.48
C TYR A 212 9.26 7.69 -10.66
N TRP A 213 8.46 7.12 -11.53
CA TRP A 213 7.08 7.54 -11.73
C TRP A 213 6.18 6.34 -11.97
N GLY A 214 4.87 6.55 -11.90
CA GLY A 214 3.89 5.52 -12.16
C GLY A 214 2.56 6.09 -12.61
N ILE A 215 1.70 5.21 -13.10
CA ILE A 215 0.32 5.57 -13.45
C ILE A 215 -0.63 4.83 -12.52
N TYR A 216 -1.60 5.56 -12.01
CA TYR A 216 -2.62 5.06 -11.11
C TYR A 216 -4.00 5.36 -11.66
N ARG A 217 -4.89 4.38 -11.50
CA ARG A 217 -6.28 4.42 -11.90
C ARG A 217 -7.15 4.65 -10.67
N LYS A 218 -7.99 5.67 -10.72
CA LYS A 218 -9.07 5.93 -9.78
C LYS A 218 -10.40 5.83 -10.53
N PHE A 219 -11.50 5.69 -9.82
CA PHE A 219 -12.82 5.57 -10.46
C PHE A 219 -13.69 6.73 -10.02
N ASP A 220 -14.44 7.29 -10.96
CA ASP A 220 -15.45 8.31 -10.67
C ASP A 220 -16.74 7.69 -10.12
N LYS A 221 -17.79 8.51 -9.91
CA LYS A 221 -19.10 8.07 -9.40
C LYS A 221 -19.77 7.02 -10.27
N GLN A 222 -19.53 7.07 -11.56
CA GLN A 222 -20.10 6.19 -12.58
C GLN A 222 -19.26 4.92 -12.78
N GLY A 223 -18.12 4.78 -12.09
CA GLY A 223 -17.17 3.70 -12.27
C GLY A 223 -16.26 3.88 -13.49
N LYS A 224 -16.22 5.07 -14.11
CA LYS A 224 -15.31 5.37 -15.20
C LYS A 224 -13.88 5.57 -14.67
N PRO A 225 -12.86 4.94 -15.28
CA PRO A 225 -11.48 5.13 -14.84
C PRO A 225 -10.98 6.54 -15.15
N LEU A 226 -10.32 7.12 -14.17
CA LEU A 226 -9.55 8.36 -14.25
C LEU A 226 -8.09 8.02 -13.97
N TYR A 227 -7.18 8.50 -14.80
CA TYR A 227 -5.76 8.17 -14.70
C TYR A 227 -4.96 9.33 -14.14
N TYR A 228 -4.01 9.01 -13.28
CA TYR A 228 -3.12 9.96 -12.61
C TYR A 228 -1.68 9.51 -12.73
N ALA A 229 -0.80 10.43 -13.05
CA ALA A 229 0.62 10.24 -12.89
C ALA A 229 1.02 10.51 -11.45
N GLN A 230 1.83 9.65 -10.86
CA GLN A 230 2.53 9.91 -9.61
C GLN A 230 4.03 9.94 -9.92
N ILE A 231 4.64 11.10 -9.75
CA ILE A 231 6.04 11.35 -10.05
C ILE A 231 6.75 11.61 -8.72
N ILE A 232 7.78 10.84 -8.43
CA ILE A 232 8.51 10.90 -7.18
C ILE A 232 9.84 11.59 -7.40
N PHE A 233 10.07 12.65 -6.64
CA PHE A 233 11.28 13.45 -6.67
C PHE A 233 12.07 13.32 -5.37
N ASP A 234 13.40 13.36 -5.49
CA ASP A 234 14.33 13.50 -4.38
C ASP A 234 14.54 14.99 -4.10
N GLY A 235 14.05 15.48 -2.98
CA GLY A 235 14.15 16.91 -2.61
C GLY A 235 12.92 17.39 -1.86
N GLN A 236 12.72 18.69 -1.90
CA GLN A 236 11.60 19.39 -1.26
C GLN A 236 10.61 19.87 -2.30
N PRO A 237 9.28 19.80 -2.05
CA PRO A 237 8.28 20.29 -2.98
C PRO A 237 8.35 21.82 -3.13
N TYR A 238 7.89 22.32 -4.26
CA TYR A 238 7.75 23.75 -4.50
C TYR A 238 6.86 24.41 -3.45
N ASN A 239 7.27 25.58 -2.95
CA ASN A 239 6.47 26.40 -2.02
C ASN A 239 6.23 25.78 -0.62
N VAL A 240 7.30 25.37 0.06
CA VAL A 240 7.23 24.64 1.34
C VAL A 240 7.18 25.51 2.58
N ASN A 241 7.59 26.77 2.51
CA ASN A 241 7.76 27.64 3.69
C ASN A 241 6.43 27.94 4.40
N ARG A 242 6.07 27.12 5.40
CA ARG A 242 4.82 27.24 6.16
C ARG A 242 4.98 27.10 7.66
N ILE A 243 6.19 26.92 8.17
CA ILE A 243 6.43 27.01 9.61
C ILE A 243 6.54 28.48 9.96
N THR A 244 5.56 28.97 10.70
CA THR A 244 5.52 30.33 11.22
C THR A 244 5.55 30.35 12.75
N GLY A 245 5.19 29.24 13.41
CA GLY A 245 5.26 29.05 14.85
C GLY A 245 6.65 28.67 15.32
N LYS A 246 6.93 28.93 16.58
CA LYS A 246 8.15 28.53 17.28
C LYS A 246 7.81 27.87 18.60
N GLY A 247 8.68 26.95 19.01
CA GLY A 247 8.56 26.26 20.28
C GLY A 247 7.88 24.91 20.19
N LYS A 248 7.75 24.28 21.34
CA LYS A 248 7.32 22.88 21.48
C LYS A 248 5.80 22.78 21.55
N VAL A 249 5.24 21.96 20.66
CA VAL A 249 3.82 21.60 20.63
C VAL A 249 3.63 20.18 21.16
N THR A 250 2.85 20.05 22.23
CA THR A 250 2.49 18.76 22.79
C THR A 250 1.16 18.31 22.20
N LEU A 251 1.15 17.11 21.60
CA LEU A 251 -0.02 16.51 21.00
C LEU A 251 -0.56 15.38 21.88
N SER A 252 -1.85 15.37 22.11
CA SER A 252 -2.56 14.27 22.76
C SER A 252 -3.82 13.92 22.01
N VAL A 253 -4.25 12.66 22.11
CA VAL A 253 -5.53 12.21 21.55
C VAL A 253 -6.48 11.92 22.69
N ASP A 254 -7.56 12.69 22.77
CA ASP A 254 -8.69 12.34 23.62
C ASP A 254 -9.42 11.15 23.00
N VAL A 255 -9.33 10.00 23.69
CA VAL A 255 -9.87 8.74 23.22
C VAL A 255 -11.38 8.71 23.29
N ASP A 256 -11.97 9.39 24.25
CA ASP A 256 -13.43 9.37 24.49
C ASP A 256 -14.17 10.23 23.45
N LYS A 257 -13.56 11.32 23.00
CA LYS A 257 -14.09 12.19 21.94
C LYS A 257 -13.52 11.90 20.56
N LEU A 258 -12.46 11.10 20.47
CA LEU A 258 -11.63 10.95 19.27
C LEU A 258 -11.17 12.31 18.73
N ALA A 259 -10.67 13.16 19.61
CA ALA A 259 -10.19 14.48 19.30
C ALA A 259 -8.66 14.58 19.45
N LEU A 260 -8.01 15.28 18.52
CA LEU A 260 -6.61 15.69 18.66
C LEU A 260 -6.54 17.01 19.40
N VAL A 261 -5.81 17.05 20.50
CA VAL A 261 -5.54 18.25 21.28
C VAL A 261 -4.07 18.62 21.08
N ALA A 262 -3.81 19.87 20.73
CA ALA A 262 -2.48 20.44 20.55
C ALA A 262 -2.30 21.64 21.47
N GLU A 263 -1.20 21.68 22.20
CA GLU A 263 -0.90 22.73 23.18
C GLU A 263 0.52 23.26 22.99
N ASN A 264 0.66 24.58 22.99
CA ASN A 264 1.93 25.30 23.04
C ASN A 264 1.80 26.53 23.93
N GLY A 265 2.26 26.47 25.19
CA GLY A 265 2.04 27.49 26.21
C GLY A 265 0.53 27.72 26.41
N ASP A 266 0.08 28.95 26.21
CA ASP A 266 -1.33 29.34 26.38
C ASP A 266 -2.21 29.01 25.14
N GLN A 267 -1.59 28.57 24.05
CA GLN A 267 -2.31 28.20 22.82
C GLN A 267 -2.79 26.77 22.92
N ARG A 268 -4.09 26.57 22.72
CA ARG A 268 -4.70 25.24 22.64
C ARG A 268 -5.61 25.15 21.42
N LEU A 269 -5.42 24.11 20.63
CA LEU A 269 -6.32 23.75 19.52
C LEU A 269 -6.85 22.33 19.72
N GLU A 270 -8.12 22.14 19.35
CA GLU A 270 -8.77 20.84 19.40
C GLU A 270 -9.41 20.55 18.04
N PHE A 271 -9.19 19.34 17.51
CA PHE A 271 -9.67 18.91 16.21
C PHE A 271 -10.40 17.59 16.35
N ASP A 272 -11.67 17.55 15.94
CA ASP A 272 -12.47 16.33 15.90
C ASP A 272 -11.95 15.36 14.84
N LEU A 273 -11.38 14.23 15.28
CA LEU A 273 -10.94 13.13 14.42
C LEU A 273 -12.07 12.12 14.13
N GLY A 274 -13.24 12.22 14.79
CA GLY A 274 -14.38 11.33 14.65
C GLY A 274 -15.29 11.62 13.45
N LYS A 275 -15.00 12.67 12.70
CA LYS A 275 -15.85 13.28 11.69
C LYS A 275 -16.36 12.37 10.56
N TYR A 276 -15.67 11.27 10.26
CA TYR A 276 -15.97 10.45 9.07
C TYR A 276 -16.65 9.12 9.38
N SER A 277 -17.01 8.84 10.62
CA SER A 277 -17.69 7.59 11.02
C SER A 277 -19.10 7.44 10.45
N TYR A 278 -19.74 8.54 10.05
CA TYR A 278 -21.12 8.55 9.52
C TYR A 278 -21.32 7.74 8.22
N VAL A 279 -20.25 7.47 7.47
CA VAL A 279 -20.32 6.64 6.24
C VAL A 279 -20.39 5.14 6.52
N ALA A 280 -20.26 4.72 7.78
CA ALA A 280 -20.27 3.32 8.17
C ALA A 280 -21.60 2.63 7.79
N ASP A 281 -22.73 3.30 7.99
CA ASP A 281 -24.05 2.76 7.69
C ASP A 281 -24.29 2.61 6.18
N GLU A 282 -23.87 3.60 5.38
CA GLU A 282 -23.96 3.51 3.92
C GLU A 282 -23.13 2.35 3.39
N LEU A 283 -21.90 2.18 3.90
CA LEU A 283 -21.04 1.07 3.50
C LEU A 283 -21.59 -0.28 3.96
N SER A 284 -22.12 -0.37 5.17
CA SER A 284 -22.76 -1.60 5.68
C SER A 284 -23.98 -2.00 4.85
N HIS A 285 -24.77 -1.01 4.40
CA HIS A 285 -25.89 -1.26 3.48
C HIS A 285 -25.42 -1.74 2.11
N LEU A 286 -24.36 -1.14 1.56
CA LEU A 286 -23.76 -1.59 0.31
C LEU A 286 -23.19 -3.00 0.43
N ASP A 287 -22.53 -3.34 1.54
CA ASP A 287 -21.99 -4.67 1.76
C ASP A 287 -23.08 -5.74 1.80
N ARG A 288 -24.21 -5.46 2.45
CA ARG A 288 -25.39 -6.35 2.41
C ARG A 288 -25.93 -6.54 0.99
N LYS A 289 -26.03 -5.46 0.20
CA LYS A 289 -26.47 -5.55 -1.21
C LYS A 289 -25.50 -6.34 -2.08
N ILE A 290 -24.19 -6.15 -1.89
CA ILE A 290 -23.14 -6.88 -2.59
C ILE A 290 -23.22 -8.38 -2.27
N GLU A 291 -23.33 -8.72 -0.98
CA GLU A 291 -23.43 -10.10 -0.53
C GLU A 291 -24.71 -10.78 -1.02
N ASN A 292 -25.86 -10.09 -0.95
CA ASN A 292 -27.11 -10.61 -1.51
C ASN A 292 -27.01 -10.85 -3.02
N SER A 293 -26.44 -9.92 -3.79
CA SER A 293 -26.21 -10.12 -5.22
C SER A 293 -25.29 -11.31 -5.50
N ARG A 294 -24.27 -11.49 -4.67
CA ARG A 294 -23.34 -12.63 -4.78
C ARG A 294 -24.03 -13.96 -4.49
N ARG A 295 -24.86 -14.04 -3.45
CA ARG A 295 -25.62 -15.25 -3.08
C ARG A 295 -26.64 -15.64 -4.14
N LEU A 296 -27.42 -14.66 -4.63
CA LEU A 296 -28.42 -14.91 -5.68
C LEU A 296 -27.82 -15.46 -6.97
N ASN A 297 -26.63 -15.01 -7.34
CA ASN A 297 -25.97 -15.48 -8.58
C ASN A 297 -25.14 -16.76 -8.40
N ASN A 298 -24.90 -17.21 -7.15
CA ASN A 298 -24.03 -18.36 -6.87
C ASN A 298 -24.57 -19.22 -5.72
N PRO A 299 -25.84 -19.66 -5.75
CA PRO A 299 -26.44 -20.42 -4.64
C PRO A 299 -25.67 -21.75 -4.38
N GLN A 300 -25.08 -22.34 -5.42
CA GLN A 300 -24.28 -23.56 -5.33
C GLN A 300 -23.03 -23.45 -4.44
N ASN A 301 -22.57 -22.23 -4.15
CA ASN A 301 -21.37 -21.97 -3.36
C ASN A 301 -21.64 -21.80 -1.87
N PHE A 302 -22.91 -21.86 -1.45
CA PHE A 302 -23.32 -21.70 -0.07
C PHE A 302 -23.92 -22.98 0.53
N ASN A 303 -23.73 -23.13 1.82
CA ASN A 303 -24.37 -24.16 2.64
C ASN A 303 -25.82 -23.72 2.99
N PRO A 304 -26.70 -24.64 3.46
CA PRO A 304 -28.04 -24.30 3.89
C PRO A 304 -28.11 -23.24 5.02
N ASP A 305 -27.06 -23.17 5.86
CA ASP A 305 -26.90 -22.17 6.93
C ASP A 305 -26.43 -20.81 6.40
N GLY A 306 -26.21 -20.68 5.09
CA GLY A 306 -25.74 -19.46 4.45
C GLY A 306 -24.22 -19.23 4.54
N THR A 307 -23.44 -20.15 5.09
CA THR A 307 -21.98 -20.09 5.07
C THR A 307 -21.43 -20.48 3.70
N ILE A 308 -20.21 -20.00 3.37
CA ILE A 308 -19.54 -20.37 2.12
C ILE A 308 -18.99 -21.80 2.25
N LYS A 309 -19.21 -22.65 1.26
CA LYS A 309 -18.65 -24.00 1.21
C LYS A 309 -17.13 -23.97 1.29
N SER A 310 -16.54 -24.83 2.11
CA SER A 310 -15.09 -24.99 2.27
C SER A 310 -14.57 -26.23 1.52
N GLY A 311 -13.26 -26.29 1.27
CA GLY A 311 -12.58 -27.48 0.73
C GLY A 311 -12.66 -27.68 -0.78
N THR A 312 -13.40 -26.88 -1.54
CA THR A 312 -13.51 -26.94 -3.00
C THR A 312 -13.13 -25.62 -3.67
N ARG A 313 -12.62 -25.69 -4.91
CA ARG A 313 -12.38 -24.50 -5.72
C ARG A 313 -13.73 -23.95 -6.22
N LEU A 314 -14.23 -22.92 -5.55
CA LEU A 314 -15.50 -22.30 -5.90
C LEU A 314 -15.37 -21.43 -7.16
N VAL A 315 -16.32 -21.56 -8.07
CA VAL A 315 -16.47 -20.69 -9.24
C VAL A 315 -17.54 -19.64 -8.92
N TRP A 316 -17.17 -18.37 -9.10
CA TRP A 316 -18.05 -17.24 -8.80
C TRP A 316 -18.49 -16.53 -10.08
N ASN A 317 -19.79 -16.57 -10.35
CA ASN A 317 -20.45 -15.87 -11.45
C ASN A 317 -21.11 -14.61 -10.89
N ASN A 318 -20.48 -13.45 -11.06
CA ASN A 318 -20.98 -12.21 -10.54
C ASN A 318 -21.74 -11.42 -11.62
N SER A 319 -22.89 -10.87 -11.24
CA SER A 319 -23.72 -10.05 -12.14
C SER A 319 -23.11 -8.68 -12.43
N LYS A 320 -23.57 -8.02 -13.48
CA LYS A 320 -23.22 -6.61 -13.76
C LYS A 320 -23.57 -5.68 -12.59
N ASN A 321 -24.67 -5.96 -11.89
CA ASN A 321 -25.10 -5.19 -10.71
C ASN A 321 -24.11 -5.35 -9.55
N TYR A 322 -23.61 -6.57 -9.31
CA TYR A 322 -22.56 -6.80 -8.32
C TYR A 322 -21.34 -5.89 -8.54
N TYR A 323 -20.86 -5.78 -9.77
CA TYR A 323 -19.72 -4.91 -10.08
C TYR A 323 -20.04 -3.43 -9.92
N LYS A 324 -21.24 -2.96 -10.30
CA LYS A 324 -21.69 -1.58 -10.07
C LYS A 324 -21.70 -1.23 -8.58
N LEU A 325 -22.18 -2.14 -7.71
CA LEU A 325 -22.17 -1.94 -6.27
C LEU A 325 -20.74 -1.88 -5.70
N LEU A 326 -19.84 -2.73 -6.19
CA LEU A 326 -18.43 -2.68 -5.82
C LEU A 326 -17.77 -1.35 -6.22
N ASP A 327 -18.06 -0.84 -7.41
CA ASP A 327 -17.49 0.43 -7.88
C ASP A 327 -18.03 1.60 -7.05
N ARG A 328 -19.33 1.59 -6.70
CA ARG A 328 -19.89 2.55 -5.76
C ARG A 328 -19.22 2.49 -4.39
N LYS A 329 -18.99 1.30 -3.85
CA LYS A 329 -18.26 1.11 -2.58
C LYS A 329 -16.84 1.70 -2.66
N ARG A 330 -16.11 1.43 -3.74
CA ARG A 330 -14.77 1.97 -3.97
C ARG A 330 -14.76 3.50 -4.05
N TYR A 331 -15.73 4.07 -4.73
CA TYR A 331 -15.87 5.52 -4.85
C TYR A 331 -16.08 6.16 -3.46
N ILE A 332 -16.94 5.61 -2.63
CA ILE A 332 -17.18 6.11 -1.27
C ILE A 332 -15.89 6.06 -0.46
N TRP A 333 -15.18 4.94 -0.46
CA TRP A 333 -13.91 4.80 0.23
C TRP A 333 -12.85 5.80 -0.28
N HIS A 334 -12.79 5.99 -1.58
CA HIS A 334 -11.89 6.99 -2.16
C HIS A 334 -12.23 8.40 -1.68
N LYS A 335 -13.52 8.76 -1.69
CA LYS A 335 -13.98 10.07 -1.24
C LYS A 335 -13.66 10.32 0.23
N VAL A 336 -13.98 9.37 1.11
CA VAL A 336 -13.65 9.45 2.55
C VAL A 336 -12.16 9.64 2.76
N THR A 337 -11.35 8.81 2.12
CA THR A 337 -9.88 8.89 2.24
C THR A 337 -9.35 10.24 1.76
N GLN A 338 -9.83 10.75 0.64
CA GLN A 338 -9.39 12.03 0.08
C GLN A 338 -9.78 13.21 1.00
N THR A 339 -11.03 13.22 1.46
CA THR A 339 -11.54 14.29 2.36
C THR A 339 -10.78 14.27 3.69
N ARG A 340 -10.54 13.08 4.26
CA ARG A 340 -9.74 12.91 5.48
C ARG A 340 -8.31 13.42 5.31
N LYS A 341 -7.63 13.07 4.21
CA LYS A 341 -6.28 13.57 3.92
C LYS A 341 -6.22 15.07 3.79
N ASN A 342 -7.22 15.67 3.14
CA ASN A 342 -7.32 17.12 3.01
C ASN A 342 -7.50 17.77 4.39
N PHE A 343 -8.38 17.23 5.22
CA PHE A 343 -8.59 17.69 6.59
C PHE A 343 -7.32 17.57 7.44
N TYR A 344 -6.66 16.41 7.43
CA TYR A 344 -5.40 16.21 8.15
C TYR A 344 -4.28 17.11 7.63
N GLY A 345 -4.27 17.38 6.31
CA GLY A 345 -3.38 18.37 5.72
C GLY A 345 -3.63 19.79 6.24
N PHE A 346 -4.90 20.16 6.44
CA PHE A 346 -5.29 21.44 7.06
C PHE A 346 -4.86 21.50 8.53
N VAL A 347 -5.21 20.48 9.33
CA VAL A 347 -4.81 20.38 10.74
C VAL A 347 -3.29 20.49 10.89
N ALA A 348 -2.53 19.73 10.10
CA ALA A 348 -1.08 19.78 10.12
C ALA A 348 -0.53 21.18 9.77
N ASN A 349 -1.15 21.91 8.83
CA ASN A 349 -0.77 23.31 8.55
C ASN A 349 -1.05 24.24 9.73
N ALA A 350 -2.20 24.08 10.40
CA ALA A 350 -2.52 24.85 11.60
C ALA A 350 -1.48 24.60 12.72
N LEU A 351 -1.06 23.34 12.90
CA LEU A 351 -0.02 23.01 13.88
C LEU A 351 1.34 23.62 13.56
N LEU A 352 1.72 23.69 12.28
CA LEU A 352 2.96 24.35 11.84
C LEU A 352 2.96 25.87 12.14
N SER A 353 1.81 26.48 12.33
CA SER A 353 1.70 27.87 12.80
C SER A 353 1.82 28.01 14.33
N MET A 354 1.67 26.90 15.08
CA MET A 354 1.83 26.90 16.55
C MET A 354 3.29 26.72 16.98
N GLY A 355 4.06 25.89 16.28
CA GLY A 355 5.43 25.58 16.68
C GLY A 355 6.23 24.82 15.63
N ASP A 356 7.49 24.53 15.97
CA ASP A 356 8.46 23.83 15.13
C ASP A 356 9.02 22.54 15.76
N GLU A 357 8.70 22.27 17.02
CA GLU A 357 9.00 21.00 17.69
C GLU A 357 7.71 20.30 18.10
N PHE A 358 7.60 18.99 17.84
CA PHE A 358 6.36 18.26 18.10
C PHE A 358 6.60 17.00 18.91
N GLU A 359 5.80 16.81 19.95
CA GLU A 359 5.75 15.60 20.75
C GLU A 359 4.32 15.04 20.79
N ILE A 360 4.17 13.71 20.78
CA ILE A 360 2.86 13.07 20.93
C ILE A 360 2.91 11.97 21.97
N HIS A 361 1.91 11.93 22.84
CA HIS A 361 1.71 10.82 23.75
C HIS A 361 1.26 9.57 22.98
N LYS A 362 1.98 8.46 23.18
CA LYS A 362 1.67 7.19 22.52
C LYS A 362 0.26 6.73 22.86
N GLN A 363 -0.56 6.50 21.84
CA GLN A 363 -1.89 5.90 21.96
C GLN A 363 -1.91 4.49 21.37
N ASP A 364 -2.53 3.56 22.09
CA ASP A 364 -2.74 2.21 21.60
C ASP A 364 -4.11 2.09 20.90
N PHE A 365 -4.18 2.58 19.66
CA PHE A 365 -5.39 2.46 18.86
C PHE A 365 -5.77 1.01 18.55
N LYS A 366 -4.83 0.06 18.62
CA LYS A 366 -5.13 -1.35 18.39
C LYS A 366 -5.99 -1.92 19.51
N SER A 367 -5.66 -1.62 20.75
CA SER A 367 -6.44 -2.07 21.91
C SER A 367 -7.87 -1.49 21.93
N LEU A 368 -8.07 -0.31 21.32
CA LEU A 368 -9.38 0.33 21.19
C LEU A 368 -10.27 -0.30 20.10
N GLN A 369 -9.68 -1.06 19.19
CA GLN A 369 -10.40 -1.78 18.12
C GLN A 369 -10.88 -3.16 18.57
N GLU A 370 -10.34 -3.69 19.63
CA GLU A 370 -10.68 -5.04 20.12
C GLU A 370 -12.09 -5.08 20.69
N ARG A 371 -12.94 -5.94 20.10
CA ARG A 371 -14.32 -6.17 20.56
C ARG A 371 -14.38 -7.10 21.74
N ILE A 372 -13.44 -8.05 21.83
CA ILE A 372 -13.37 -9.06 22.86
C ILE A 372 -12.01 -8.96 23.51
N LYS A 373 -11.98 -8.80 24.83
CA LYS A 373 -10.74 -8.75 25.61
C LYS A 373 -10.74 -9.89 26.62
N TYR A 374 -9.57 -10.50 26.76
CA TYR A 374 -9.36 -11.48 27.84
C TYR A 374 -9.14 -10.75 29.16
N ASN A 375 -10.03 -10.98 30.11
CA ASN A 375 -9.87 -10.48 31.48
C ASN A 375 -9.05 -11.51 32.27
N LYS A 376 -7.83 -11.13 32.68
CA LYS A 376 -6.94 -11.98 33.45
C LYS A 376 -7.42 -12.26 34.87
N GLU A 377 -8.18 -11.34 35.46
CA GLU A 377 -8.71 -11.48 36.82
C GLU A 377 -9.86 -12.50 36.90
N THR A 378 -10.74 -12.46 35.92
CA THR A 378 -11.89 -13.40 35.82
C THR A 378 -11.60 -14.62 34.95
N MET A 379 -10.39 -14.71 34.37
CA MET A 379 -9.99 -15.76 33.42
C MET A 379 -11.00 -16.01 32.30
N SER A 380 -11.69 -14.95 31.86
CA SER A 380 -12.79 -15.01 30.89
C SER A 380 -12.64 -13.97 29.78
N TRP A 381 -13.28 -14.26 28.64
CA TRP A 381 -13.39 -13.33 27.54
C TRP A 381 -14.60 -12.42 27.75
N THR A 382 -14.36 -11.11 27.84
CA THR A 382 -15.41 -10.12 28.03
C THR A 382 -15.52 -9.20 26.81
N GLN A 383 -16.75 -8.82 26.44
CA GLN A 383 -16.98 -7.86 25.38
C GLN A 383 -16.52 -6.46 25.83
N SER A 384 -15.65 -5.84 25.02
CA SER A 384 -15.21 -4.47 25.30
C SER A 384 -16.36 -3.48 25.12
N ARG A 385 -16.72 -2.77 26.20
CA ARG A 385 -17.72 -1.69 26.16
C ARG A 385 -17.26 -0.47 25.32
N ARG A 386 -15.95 -0.33 25.04
CA ARG A 386 -15.32 0.80 24.35
C ARG A 386 -14.77 0.41 22.97
N SER A 387 -15.40 -0.54 22.27
CA SER A 387 -14.94 -0.88 20.91
C SER A 387 -15.28 0.24 19.94
N ARG A 388 -14.24 0.92 19.44
CA ARG A 388 -14.33 1.99 18.42
C ARG A 388 -13.74 1.56 17.09
N GLY A 389 -13.77 0.28 16.79
CA GLY A 389 -13.10 -0.28 15.60
C GLY A 389 -13.53 0.39 14.30
N ALA A 390 -14.84 0.64 14.12
CA ALA A 390 -15.36 1.32 12.93
C ALA A 390 -14.88 2.79 12.86
N GLU A 391 -14.99 3.55 13.94
CA GLU A 391 -14.54 4.94 13.98
C GLU A 391 -13.04 5.07 13.67
N ILE A 392 -12.19 4.23 14.28
CA ILE A 392 -10.75 4.23 14.07
C ILE A 392 -10.41 3.84 12.63
N MET A 393 -11.16 2.89 12.04
CA MET A 393 -10.98 2.48 10.66
C MET A 393 -11.28 3.62 9.67
N PHE A 394 -12.39 4.35 9.87
CA PHE A 394 -12.77 5.46 8.99
C PHE A 394 -11.90 6.69 9.16
N ASN A 395 -11.55 6.99 10.40
CA ASN A 395 -10.78 8.20 10.72
C ASN A 395 -9.27 7.99 10.65
N ALA A 396 -8.77 6.75 10.76
CA ALA A 396 -7.36 6.38 10.65
C ALA A 396 -6.40 7.39 11.32
N PRO A 397 -6.49 7.62 12.65
CA PRO A 397 -5.77 8.70 13.34
C PRO A 397 -4.25 8.64 13.17
N ASN A 398 -3.69 7.45 12.98
CA ASN A 398 -2.26 7.28 12.68
C ASN A 398 -1.84 7.88 11.32
N GLU A 399 -2.77 8.03 10.37
CA GLU A 399 -2.51 8.70 9.09
C GLU A 399 -2.19 10.18 9.28
N PHE A 400 -2.80 10.82 10.28
CA PHE A 400 -2.49 12.21 10.64
C PHE A 400 -1.01 12.38 10.98
N ILE A 401 -0.46 11.52 11.85
CA ILE A 401 0.97 11.58 12.24
C ILE A 401 1.89 11.41 11.02
N THR A 402 1.52 10.52 10.10
CA THR A 402 2.26 10.34 8.84
C THR A 402 2.24 11.60 7.98
N ILE A 403 1.10 12.29 7.89
CA ILE A 403 0.95 13.53 7.14
C ILE A 403 1.73 14.67 7.80
N LEU A 404 1.66 14.79 9.13
CA LEU A 404 2.43 15.79 9.88
C LEU A 404 3.93 15.55 9.69
N ASN A 405 4.43 14.34 9.89
CA ASN A 405 5.83 13.99 9.68
C ASN A 405 6.31 14.29 8.26
N THR A 406 5.46 14.05 7.26
CA THR A 406 5.77 14.39 5.87
C THR A 406 5.96 15.89 5.70
N LYS A 407 5.10 16.70 6.32
CA LYS A 407 5.20 18.17 6.26
C LYS A 407 6.41 18.71 7.04
N LEU A 408 6.72 18.14 8.20
CA LEU A 408 7.92 18.46 8.98
C LEU A 408 9.18 18.15 8.15
N ALA A 409 9.26 16.99 7.54
CA ALA A 409 10.37 16.60 6.67
C ALA A 409 10.54 17.56 5.47
N TYR A 410 9.44 18.05 4.88
CA TYR A 410 9.51 19.05 3.83
C TYR A 410 10.08 20.40 4.28
N ASN A 411 9.94 20.72 5.55
CA ASN A 411 10.48 21.95 6.15
C ASN A 411 11.86 21.73 6.81
N GLY A 412 12.45 20.54 6.68
CA GLY A 412 13.75 20.22 7.30
C GLY A 412 13.69 20.07 8.82
N VAL A 413 12.51 19.89 9.39
CA VAL A 413 12.26 19.73 10.81
C VAL A 413 12.22 18.27 11.21
N SER A 414 12.63 17.98 12.43
CA SER A 414 12.63 16.63 13.00
C SER A 414 11.21 16.05 13.05
N PRO A 415 11.05 14.72 12.86
CA PRO A 415 9.76 14.07 12.99
C PRO A 415 9.22 14.18 14.42
N VAL A 416 7.91 13.98 14.56
CA VAL A 416 7.21 13.98 15.86
C VAL A 416 7.85 12.95 16.80
N ILE A 417 8.20 13.40 18.01
CA ILE A 417 8.74 12.54 19.06
C ILE A 417 7.58 11.81 19.75
N VAL A 418 7.63 10.50 19.82
CA VAL A 418 6.60 9.69 20.49
C VAL A 418 7.03 9.44 21.93
N ILE A 419 6.30 10.02 22.88
CA ILE A 419 6.53 9.85 24.30
C ILE A 419 5.72 8.64 24.79
N LYS A 420 6.37 7.71 25.49
CA LYS A 420 5.68 6.63 26.21
C LYS A 420 5.08 7.21 27.49
N LYS A 421 3.81 6.91 27.76
CA LYS A 421 3.22 7.14 29.09
C LYS A 421 3.87 6.24 30.11
#